data_8ca9e4a631886722e8935accf198cb23
#
_entry.id   8ca9e4a631886722e8935accf198cb23
#
_cell.length_a   1.000
_cell.length_b   1.000
_cell.length_c   1.000
_cell.angle_alpha   90.00
_cell.angle_beta   90.00
_cell.angle_gamma   90.00
#
_symmetry.space_group_name_H-M   'P 1'
#
loop_
_entity.id
_entity.type
_entity.pdbx_description
1 polymer ?
#
loop_
_entity_poly.entity_id
_entity_poly.type
_entity_poly.pdbx_seq_one_letter_code
_entity_poly.pdbx_strand_id
1 'polypeptide(L)'
;MKRTIHDKNPRAILIGDVHLRETQPICRIDDFWETQWKEMDFISDLQRKYDCPVLCSGDLFHHWKPSPYLLAKTMQHLPKRFYTVYGNHDLPQHNLENKTKSGVYTLETAGALTVLDGGHWGQSLHKPTITMDGYKIAVWHVMTWKGQEPYPGCPDPDALRLLKTHKDFDLILTGHNHEFFTVEHGDRFLINPGSINRQEAGQIDFAPRVVLWYGDSYSVVYIPIDPYAVTREHIQEKQKRDDRINAFINRLNQDYEIGVSFEKNLEQFFQTNEIRDSVKQIIYDAL
;
A
#
# COMPACT_ATOMS: atom_id res chain seq x y z
N MET A 1 34.51 -11.22 -1.73
CA MET A 1 34.85 -11.13 -0.30
C MET A 1 33.68 -10.42 0.38
N LYS A 2 32.78 -11.14 1.06
CA LYS A 2 31.64 -10.55 1.76
C LYS A 2 32.17 -9.73 2.95
N ARG A 3 32.08 -8.40 2.87
CA ARG A 3 32.41 -7.52 4.00
C ARG A 3 31.36 -7.72 5.10
N THR A 4 31.83 -7.98 6.29
CA THR A 4 30.99 -8.16 7.49
C THR A 4 30.24 -6.85 7.79
N ILE A 5 28.91 -6.91 7.86
CA ILE A 5 27.98 -5.77 8.02
C ILE A 5 28.12 -5.03 9.38
N HIS A 6 29.05 -5.42 10.27
CA HIS A 6 29.02 -5.06 11.68
C HIS A 6 29.56 -3.67 12.07
N ASP A 7 30.21 -2.91 11.16
CA ASP A 7 30.88 -1.66 11.54
C ASP A 7 30.45 -0.38 10.82
N LYS A 8 29.39 -0.41 9.98
CA LYS A 8 28.92 0.78 9.27
C LYS A 8 27.50 1.14 9.68
N ASN A 9 27.26 2.41 9.99
CA ASN A 9 25.90 2.92 10.08
C ASN A 9 25.24 2.91 8.69
N PRO A 10 23.93 2.59 8.58
CA PRO A 10 23.21 2.70 7.33
C PRO A 10 23.18 4.15 6.86
N ARG A 11 23.23 4.35 5.55
CA ARG A 11 23.12 5.67 4.90
C ARG A 11 21.66 6.15 4.84
N ALA A 12 20.73 5.21 4.72
CA ALA A 12 19.31 5.50 4.72
C ALA A 12 18.50 4.31 5.21
N ILE A 13 17.29 4.60 5.74
CA ILE A 13 16.22 3.65 5.98
C ILE A 13 15.25 3.77 4.81
N LEU A 14 14.98 2.66 4.12
CA LEU A 14 14.09 2.63 2.97
C LEU A 14 12.75 2.03 3.39
N ILE A 15 11.67 2.73 3.08
CA ILE A 15 10.29 2.29 3.32
C ILE A 15 9.43 2.56 2.09
N GLY A 16 8.29 1.88 1.99
CA GLY A 16 7.27 2.11 0.96
C GLY A 16 5.89 2.24 1.56
N ASP A 17 4.95 2.65 0.78
CA ASP A 17 3.50 2.50 0.89
C ASP A 17 2.97 2.46 2.35
N VAL A 18 2.99 3.63 3.01
CA VAL A 18 2.62 3.77 4.43
C VAL A 18 1.11 3.72 4.62
N HIS A 19 0.35 4.41 3.77
CA HIS A 19 -1.10 4.47 3.75
C HIS A 19 -1.76 4.81 5.09
N LEU A 20 -1.29 5.86 5.77
CA LEU A 20 -1.88 6.34 7.01
C LEU A 20 -3.36 6.72 6.81
N ARG A 21 -4.21 6.27 7.73
CA ARG A 21 -5.67 6.48 7.64
C ARG A 21 -6.35 6.46 9.01
N GLU A 22 -7.53 7.05 9.09
CA GLU A 22 -8.36 7.04 10.31
C GLU A 22 -9.34 5.86 10.33
N THR A 23 -9.67 5.33 9.15
CA THR A 23 -10.66 4.25 9.03
C THR A 23 -10.01 2.89 9.25
N GLN A 24 -10.66 2.04 10.03
CA GLN A 24 -10.26 0.64 10.21
C GLN A 24 -10.36 -0.13 8.90
N PRO A 25 -9.30 -0.77 8.38
CA PRO A 25 -9.43 -1.71 7.28
C PRO A 25 -10.32 -2.90 7.66
N ILE A 26 -11.20 -3.33 6.76
CA ILE A 26 -12.20 -4.37 7.06
C ILE A 26 -11.59 -5.72 7.47
N CYS A 27 -10.37 -6.00 7.04
CA CYS A 27 -9.64 -7.22 7.40
C CYS A 27 -8.94 -7.13 8.76
N ARG A 28 -8.89 -5.96 9.40
CA ARG A 28 -8.20 -5.76 10.68
C ARG A 28 -9.14 -5.98 11.85
N ILE A 29 -8.69 -6.75 12.84
CA ILE A 29 -9.44 -7.07 14.07
C ILE A 29 -8.77 -6.54 15.33
N ASP A 30 -7.60 -5.91 15.20
CA ASP A 30 -6.91 -5.15 16.24
C ASP A 30 -7.30 -3.66 16.21
N ASP A 31 -6.75 -2.87 17.12
CA ASP A 31 -6.80 -1.40 17.03
C ASP A 31 -5.79 -0.92 15.98
N PHE A 32 -6.23 -0.82 14.72
CA PHE A 32 -5.39 -0.39 13.62
C PHE A 32 -4.90 1.04 13.79
N TRP A 33 -5.73 1.92 14.40
CA TRP A 33 -5.34 3.30 14.67
C TRP A 33 -4.07 3.36 15.53
N GLU A 34 -4.02 2.62 16.62
CA GLU A 34 -2.85 2.57 17.48
C GLU A 34 -1.69 1.80 16.83
N THR A 35 -1.99 0.76 16.05
CA THR A 35 -0.96 -0.07 15.41
C THR A 35 -0.14 0.72 14.39
N GLN A 36 -0.76 1.52 13.52
CA GLN A 36 -0.01 2.30 12.52
C GLN A 36 0.97 3.29 13.17
N TRP A 37 0.64 3.84 14.35
CA TRP A 37 1.56 4.74 15.05
C TRP A 37 2.72 3.98 15.71
N LYS A 38 2.49 2.81 16.25
CA LYS A 38 3.58 1.95 16.77
C LYS A 38 4.56 1.57 15.66
N GLU A 39 4.08 1.31 14.45
CA GLU A 39 4.93 1.03 13.29
C GLU A 39 5.73 2.28 12.86
N MET A 40 5.13 3.47 12.85
CA MET A 40 5.82 4.73 12.61
C MET A 40 6.84 5.07 13.70
N ASP A 41 6.51 4.86 14.96
CA ASP A 41 7.43 5.07 16.08
C ASP A 41 8.63 4.13 16.01
N PHE A 42 8.43 2.87 15.61
CA PHE A 42 9.52 1.92 15.36
C PHE A 42 10.51 2.45 14.32
N ILE A 43 9.99 3.01 13.21
CA ILE A 43 10.83 3.62 12.16
C ILE A 43 11.55 4.85 12.69
N SER A 44 10.86 5.68 13.49
CA SER A 44 11.45 6.86 14.14
C SER A 44 12.55 6.48 15.13
N ASP A 45 12.39 5.38 15.86
CA ASP A 45 13.41 4.84 16.78
C ASP A 45 14.65 4.34 16.02
N LEU A 46 14.45 3.65 14.91
CA LEU A 46 15.55 3.26 14.03
C LEU A 46 16.29 4.48 13.46
N GLN A 47 15.55 5.51 13.03
CA GLN A 47 16.13 6.75 12.54
C GLN A 47 16.99 7.45 13.61
N ARG A 48 16.49 7.53 14.85
CA ARG A 48 17.25 8.08 15.98
C ARG A 48 18.48 7.25 16.32
N LYS A 49 18.34 5.93 16.29
CA LYS A 49 19.42 4.98 16.59
C LYS A 49 20.59 5.10 15.61
N TYR A 50 20.27 5.23 14.32
CA TYR A 50 21.30 5.22 13.27
C TYR A 50 21.68 6.61 12.76
N ASP A 51 20.94 7.62 13.17
CA ASP A 51 21.08 9.02 12.72
C ASP A 51 21.16 9.16 11.19
N CYS A 52 20.33 8.43 10.44
CA CYS A 52 20.27 8.44 8.99
C CYS A 52 18.87 8.88 8.50
N PRO A 53 18.75 9.41 7.26
CA PRO A 53 17.44 9.79 6.70
C PRO A 53 16.57 8.56 6.43
N VAL A 54 15.24 8.80 6.40
CA VAL A 54 14.24 7.86 5.90
C VAL A 54 13.84 8.27 4.50
N LEU A 55 13.93 7.35 3.54
CA LEU A 55 13.44 7.51 2.17
C LEU A 55 12.18 6.68 1.99
N CYS A 56 11.08 7.35 1.66
CA CYS A 56 9.78 6.73 1.40
C CYS A 56 9.45 6.80 -0.10
N SER A 57 9.02 5.71 -0.68
CA SER A 57 8.68 5.63 -2.10
C SER A 57 7.29 6.17 -2.45
N GLY A 58 6.63 6.93 -1.56
CA GLY A 58 5.30 7.52 -1.79
C GLY A 58 4.18 6.80 -1.04
N ASP A 59 2.95 7.22 -1.32
CA ASP A 59 1.72 6.74 -0.67
C ASP A 59 1.82 6.82 0.87
N LEU A 60 2.12 8.04 1.36
CA LEU A 60 2.15 8.31 2.80
C LEU A 60 0.75 8.18 3.40
N PHE A 61 -0.27 8.69 2.70
CA PHE A 61 -1.67 8.60 3.11
C PHE A 61 -2.46 7.63 2.25
N HIS A 62 -3.46 6.99 2.85
CA HIS A 62 -4.42 6.17 2.10
C HIS A 62 -5.32 6.99 1.18
N HIS A 63 -5.51 8.28 1.49
CA HIS A 63 -6.27 9.23 0.69
C HIS A 63 -5.60 10.60 0.72
N TRP A 64 -5.54 11.29 -0.42
CA TRP A 64 -4.88 12.58 -0.59
C TRP A 64 -5.34 13.69 0.36
N LYS A 65 -6.55 13.58 0.91
CA LYS A 65 -7.15 14.57 1.82
C LYS A 65 -7.33 13.98 3.23
N PRO A 66 -6.25 13.85 4.00
CA PRO A 66 -6.33 13.47 5.41
C PRO A 66 -7.03 14.56 6.23
N SER A 67 -7.65 14.20 7.36
CA SER A 67 -8.20 15.17 8.29
C SER A 67 -7.09 16.00 8.97
N PRO A 68 -7.41 17.16 9.54
CA PRO A 68 -6.46 17.91 10.38
C PRO A 68 -5.93 17.09 11.56
N TYR A 69 -6.73 16.17 12.09
CA TYR A 69 -6.33 15.29 13.18
C TYR A 69 -5.28 14.28 12.72
N LEU A 70 -5.50 13.63 11.56
CA LEU A 70 -4.52 12.70 10.98
C LEU A 70 -3.22 13.42 10.62
N LEU A 71 -3.28 14.64 10.07
CA LEU A 71 -2.09 15.46 9.79
C LEU A 71 -1.29 15.77 11.07
N ALA A 72 -1.97 16.21 12.15
CA ALA A 72 -1.33 16.50 13.41
C ALA A 72 -0.66 15.25 14.01
N LYS A 73 -1.33 14.12 13.99
CA LYS A 73 -0.77 12.83 14.43
C LYS A 73 0.43 12.43 13.58
N THR A 74 0.34 12.56 12.26
CA THR A 74 1.46 12.27 11.36
C THR A 74 2.68 13.10 11.72
N MET A 75 2.54 14.41 11.94
CA MET A 75 3.65 15.28 12.34
C MET A 75 4.30 14.87 13.68
N GLN A 76 3.54 14.29 14.60
CA GLN A 76 4.06 13.81 15.89
C GLN A 76 4.91 12.54 15.76
N HIS A 77 4.59 11.66 14.81
CA HIS A 77 5.18 10.33 14.66
C HIS A 77 6.20 10.20 13.52
N LEU A 78 6.24 11.18 12.58
CA LEU A 78 7.21 11.16 11.49
C LEU A 78 8.66 11.26 11.99
N PRO A 79 9.59 10.50 11.41
CA PRO A 79 11.02 10.71 11.63
C PRO A 79 11.46 12.11 11.20
N LYS A 80 12.41 12.71 11.90
CA LYS A 80 12.85 14.11 11.66
C LYS A 80 13.42 14.37 10.26
N ARG A 81 14.08 13.39 9.63
CA ARG A 81 14.64 13.48 8.28
C ARG A 81 13.91 12.53 7.37
N PHE A 82 12.65 12.87 7.07
CA PHE A 82 11.76 12.08 6.23
C PHE A 82 11.67 12.68 4.84
N TYR A 83 12.06 11.90 3.83
CA TYR A 83 12.01 12.25 2.42
C TYR A 83 11.02 11.36 1.70
N THR A 84 10.20 11.91 0.84
CA THR A 84 9.20 11.15 0.10
C THR A 84 9.02 11.69 -1.32
N VAL A 85 8.31 10.93 -2.14
CA VAL A 85 7.73 11.38 -3.42
C VAL A 85 6.21 11.28 -3.30
N TYR A 86 5.46 11.88 -4.22
CA TYR A 86 4.01 11.69 -4.27
C TYR A 86 3.69 10.34 -4.89
N GLY A 87 2.94 9.50 -4.17
CA GLY A 87 2.26 8.34 -4.71
C GLY A 87 0.90 8.71 -5.31
N ASN A 88 0.22 7.76 -5.92
CA ASN A 88 -1.11 7.99 -6.51
C ASN A 88 -2.18 8.28 -5.44
N HIS A 89 -2.08 7.69 -4.25
CA HIS A 89 -3.00 7.96 -3.13
C HIS A 89 -2.77 9.34 -2.50
N ASP A 90 -1.58 9.92 -2.63
CA ASP A 90 -1.25 11.26 -2.14
C ASP A 90 -1.77 12.38 -3.05
N LEU A 91 -2.24 12.07 -4.26
CA LEU A 91 -2.59 13.03 -5.28
C LEU A 91 -4.10 13.06 -5.57
N PRO A 92 -4.76 14.24 -5.56
CA PRO A 92 -6.13 14.38 -6.03
C PRO A 92 -6.28 13.90 -7.46
N GLN A 93 -7.20 12.94 -7.69
CA GLN A 93 -7.43 12.33 -9.01
C GLN A 93 -6.16 11.72 -9.63
N HIS A 94 -5.20 11.29 -8.80
CA HIS A 94 -3.89 10.77 -9.22
C HIS A 94 -3.10 11.72 -10.14
N ASN A 95 -3.37 13.04 -10.06
CA ASN A 95 -2.73 14.05 -10.91
C ASN A 95 -1.82 14.96 -10.09
N LEU A 96 -0.53 15.00 -10.47
CA LEU A 96 0.51 15.81 -9.84
C LEU A 96 0.24 17.32 -9.90
N GLU A 97 -0.47 17.82 -10.91
CA GLU A 97 -0.85 19.23 -11.02
C GLU A 97 -1.70 19.70 -9.84
N ASN A 98 -2.45 18.78 -9.22
CA ASN A 98 -3.29 19.05 -8.07
C ASN A 98 -2.60 18.87 -6.70
N LYS A 99 -1.28 18.61 -6.66
CA LYS A 99 -0.52 18.29 -5.43
C LYS A 99 -0.72 19.29 -4.30
N THR A 100 -0.92 20.57 -4.62
CA THR A 100 -1.10 21.66 -3.62
C THR A 100 -2.36 21.50 -2.77
N LYS A 101 -3.28 20.60 -3.14
CA LYS A 101 -4.50 20.30 -2.37
C LYS A 101 -4.33 19.09 -1.44
N SER A 102 -3.15 18.45 -1.44
CA SER A 102 -2.89 17.18 -0.75
C SER A 102 -2.37 17.35 0.68
N GLY A 103 -2.55 16.31 1.50
CA GLY A 103 -1.99 16.25 2.84
C GLY A 103 -0.47 16.25 2.86
N VAL A 104 0.17 15.58 1.90
CA VAL A 104 1.64 15.57 1.77
C VAL A 104 2.18 16.97 1.50
N TYR A 105 1.53 17.76 0.64
CA TYR A 105 1.90 19.15 0.41
C TYR A 105 1.73 20.01 1.67
N THR A 106 0.70 19.76 2.46
CA THR A 106 0.51 20.43 3.75
C THR A 106 1.66 20.16 4.72
N LEU A 107 2.08 18.89 4.82
CA LEU A 107 3.21 18.49 5.67
C LEU A 107 4.55 19.05 5.17
N GLU A 108 4.78 19.09 3.87
CA GLU A 108 5.94 19.72 3.25
C GLU A 108 5.99 21.21 3.57
N THR A 109 4.88 21.93 3.38
CA THR A 109 4.76 23.37 3.68
C THR A 109 4.99 23.66 5.17
N ALA A 110 4.55 22.74 6.05
CA ALA A 110 4.79 22.83 7.49
C ALA A 110 6.24 22.46 7.90
N GLY A 111 7.07 22.00 6.96
CA GLY A 111 8.45 21.56 7.24
C GLY A 111 8.55 20.22 7.98
N ALA A 112 7.47 19.42 8.02
CA ALA A 112 7.46 18.12 8.69
C ALA A 112 8.13 17.02 7.88
N LEU A 113 8.18 17.16 6.55
CA LEU A 113 8.86 16.25 5.62
C LEU A 113 9.43 17.05 4.43
N THR A 114 10.23 16.37 3.62
CA THR A 114 10.75 16.91 2.36
C THR A 114 10.24 16.06 1.20
N VAL A 115 9.59 16.68 0.22
CA VAL A 115 9.25 16.03 -1.04
C VAL A 115 10.43 16.14 -2.00
N LEU A 116 10.89 15.00 -2.51
CA LEU A 116 11.99 14.96 -3.47
C LEU A 116 11.51 15.43 -4.86
N ASP A 117 12.40 16.05 -5.61
CA ASP A 117 12.07 16.49 -6.98
C ASP A 117 12.19 15.32 -7.96
N GLY A 118 11.08 14.98 -8.61
CA GLY A 118 10.98 13.86 -9.54
C GLY A 118 10.60 12.53 -8.87
N GLY A 119 10.31 11.53 -9.69
CA GLY A 119 9.91 10.19 -9.20
C GLY A 119 8.47 10.06 -8.71
N HIS A 120 7.65 11.10 -8.84
CA HIS A 120 6.24 11.08 -8.49
C HIS A 120 5.44 10.18 -9.43
N TRP A 121 4.30 9.72 -8.96
CA TRP A 121 3.34 8.98 -9.77
C TRP A 121 3.04 9.68 -11.12
N GLY A 122 3.08 8.91 -12.20
CA GLY A 122 2.80 9.40 -13.56
C GLY A 122 3.92 10.18 -14.24
N GLN A 123 5.08 10.33 -13.59
CA GLN A 123 6.25 10.99 -14.19
C GLN A 123 7.16 10.04 -14.97
N SER A 124 7.92 10.62 -15.87
CA SER A 124 9.00 9.89 -16.56
C SER A 124 10.16 9.56 -15.62
N LEU A 125 10.63 8.32 -15.66
CA LEU A 125 11.67 7.78 -14.77
C LEU A 125 13.06 7.95 -15.37
N HIS A 126 13.68 9.12 -15.26
CA HIS A 126 15.00 9.38 -15.92
C HIS A 126 15.93 10.33 -15.16
N LYS A 127 15.57 10.74 -13.94
CA LYS A 127 16.40 11.61 -13.11
C LYS A 127 16.63 11.02 -11.73
N PRO A 128 17.83 11.22 -11.13
CA PRO A 128 18.01 10.93 -9.72
C PRO A 128 17.14 11.89 -8.91
N THR A 129 16.44 11.36 -7.93
CA THR A 129 15.63 12.16 -7.02
C THR A 129 16.47 12.74 -5.88
N ILE A 130 17.58 12.07 -5.53
CA ILE A 130 18.49 12.52 -4.47
C ILE A 130 19.90 11.96 -4.70
N THR A 131 20.92 12.71 -4.26
CA THR A 131 22.31 12.24 -4.19
C THR A 131 22.77 12.31 -2.74
N MET A 132 23.28 11.20 -2.22
CA MET A 132 23.76 11.08 -0.83
C MET A 132 25.14 10.42 -0.82
N ASP A 133 26.12 11.08 -0.20
CA ASP A 133 27.51 10.57 -0.08
C ASP A 133 28.10 10.07 -1.41
N GLY A 134 27.78 10.74 -2.52
CA GLY A 134 28.21 10.37 -3.85
C GLY A 134 27.36 9.33 -4.57
N TYR A 135 26.44 8.67 -3.89
CA TYR A 135 25.49 7.72 -4.50
C TYR A 135 24.31 8.44 -5.14
N LYS A 136 23.98 8.05 -6.35
CA LYS A 136 22.80 8.52 -7.08
C LYS A 136 21.60 7.60 -6.80
N ILE A 137 20.60 8.12 -6.15
CA ILE A 137 19.42 7.37 -5.70
C ILE A 137 18.20 7.85 -6.47
N ALA A 138 17.47 6.92 -7.06
CA ALA A 138 16.14 7.14 -7.57
C ALA A 138 15.11 6.70 -6.52
N VAL A 139 14.20 7.58 -6.15
CA VAL A 139 13.02 7.26 -5.32
C VAL A 139 11.80 7.47 -6.20
N TRP A 140 11.15 6.37 -6.61
CA TRP A 140 10.09 6.40 -7.60
C TRP A 140 8.84 5.68 -7.12
N HIS A 141 7.70 6.35 -7.22
CA HIS A 141 6.41 5.69 -7.02
C HIS A 141 5.94 5.11 -8.35
N VAL A 142 6.38 3.90 -8.64
CA VAL A 142 6.09 3.18 -9.87
C VAL A 142 5.86 1.69 -9.58
N MET A 143 4.86 1.11 -10.24
CA MET A 143 4.65 -0.33 -10.19
C MET A 143 5.84 -1.06 -10.82
N THR A 144 6.40 -1.99 -10.09
CA THR A 144 7.43 -2.92 -10.57
C THR A 144 7.16 -4.31 -10.02
N TRP A 145 7.66 -5.34 -10.68
CA TRP A 145 7.51 -6.72 -10.25
C TRP A 145 8.80 -7.51 -10.44
N LYS A 146 8.91 -8.66 -9.76
CA LYS A 146 10.07 -9.54 -9.85
C LYS A 146 9.62 -10.97 -10.10
N GLY A 147 10.24 -11.63 -11.08
CA GLY A 147 9.98 -13.02 -11.40
C GLY A 147 8.86 -13.19 -12.43
N GLN A 148 7.70 -13.70 -12.03
CA GLN A 148 6.59 -13.92 -12.95
C GLN A 148 5.83 -12.61 -13.19
N GLU A 149 5.48 -12.36 -14.45
CA GLU A 149 4.61 -11.26 -14.85
C GLU A 149 3.27 -11.34 -14.10
N PRO A 150 2.78 -10.26 -13.46
CA PRO A 150 1.56 -10.29 -12.65
C PRO A 150 0.32 -10.74 -13.43
N TYR A 151 0.25 -10.37 -14.71
CA TYR A 151 -0.78 -10.81 -15.67
C TYR A 151 -0.22 -10.68 -17.09
N PRO A 152 -0.70 -11.50 -18.06
CA PRO A 152 -0.20 -11.46 -19.44
C PRO A 152 -0.31 -10.08 -20.07
N GLY A 153 0.83 -9.56 -20.58
CA GLY A 153 0.90 -8.23 -21.19
C GLY A 153 0.94 -7.07 -20.21
N CYS A 154 1.39 -7.28 -18.97
CA CYS A 154 1.57 -6.23 -17.98
C CYS A 154 2.50 -5.12 -18.51
N PRO A 155 2.04 -3.86 -18.58
CA PRO A 155 2.86 -2.76 -19.10
C PRO A 155 3.95 -2.31 -18.12
N ASP A 156 3.82 -2.68 -16.84
CA ASP A 156 4.75 -2.27 -15.79
C ASP A 156 6.09 -3.00 -15.92
N PRO A 157 7.21 -2.33 -15.63
CA PRO A 157 8.51 -2.92 -15.87
C PRO A 157 8.87 -4.01 -14.86
N ASP A 158 9.48 -5.10 -15.36
CA ASP A 158 10.26 -6.02 -14.52
C ASP A 158 11.39 -5.26 -13.82
N ALA A 159 11.56 -5.50 -12.52
CA ALA A 159 12.51 -4.78 -11.68
C ALA A 159 13.97 -4.90 -12.15
N LEU A 160 14.38 -6.08 -12.62
CA LEU A 160 15.74 -6.28 -13.13
C LEU A 160 15.96 -5.55 -14.46
N ARG A 161 14.93 -5.56 -15.34
CA ARG A 161 14.95 -4.81 -16.60
C ARG A 161 15.06 -3.32 -16.31
N LEU A 162 14.28 -2.79 -15.37
CA LEU A 162 14.33 -1.39 -14.96
C LEU A 162 15.73 -1.00 -14.45
N LEU A 163 16.32 -1.79 -13.54
CA LEU A 163 17.65 -1.59 -13.01
C LEU A 163 18.74 -1.62 -14.10
N LYS A 164 18.62 -2.50 -15.10
CA LYS A 164 19.54 -2.59 -16.24
C LYS A 164 19.42 -1.41 -17.19
N THR A 165 18.19 -0.89 -17.37
CA THR A 165 17.93 0.26 -18.26
C THR A 165 18.50 1.54 -17.67
N HIS A 166 18.33 1.77 -16.37
CA HIS A 166 18.75 2.97 -15.67
C HIS A 166 20.12 2.78 -15.02
N LYS A 167 21.19 2.83 -15.84
CA LYS A 167 22.58 2.51 -15.41
C LYS A 167 23.22 3.54 -14.49
N ASP A 168 22.69 4.74 -14.45
CA ASP A 168 23.27 5.88 -13.73
C ASP A 168 22.93 5.92 -12.25
N PHE A 169 22.12 4.99 -11.76
CA PHE A 169 21.69 4.92 -10.37
C PHE A 169 22.36 3.78 -9.62
N ASP A 170 22.84 4.08 -8.41
CA ASP A 170 23.38 3.09 -7.48
C ASP A 170 22.24 2.35 -6.75
N LEU A 171 21.16 3.07 -6.45
CA LEU A 171 19.94 2.55 -5.84
C LEU A 171 18.70 3.07 -6.57
N ILE A 172 17.77 2.18 -6.85
CA ILE A 172 16.41 2.51 -7.24
C ILE A 172 15.47 1.99 -6.13
N LEU A 173 14.77 2.90 -5.45
CA LEU A 173 13.73 2.62 -4.48
C LEU A 173 12.39 2.76 -5.18
N THR A 174 11.57 1.70 -5.24
CA THR A 174 10.24 1.71 -5.84
C THR A 174 9.15 1.49 -4.80
N GLY A 175 7.93 1.93 -5.10
CA GLY A 175 6.71 1.72 -4.32
C GLY A 175 5.57 1.21 -5.19
N HIS A 176 4.31 1.42 -4.76
CA HIS A 176 3.07 1.03 -5.42
C HIS A 176 2.79 -0.49 -5.42
N ASN A 177 3.81 -1.32 -5.51
CA ASN A 177 3.69 -2.75 -5.27
C ASN A 177 3.93 -3.01 -3.78
N HIS A 178 2.90 -3.45 -3.07
CA HIS A 178 2.96 -3.68 -1.63
C HIS A 178 3.77 -4.92 -1.23
N GLU A 179 4.33 -5.66 -2.21
CA GLU A 179 5.18 -6.82 -1.96
C GLU A 179 6.64 -6.42 -1.78
N PHE A 180 7.34 -7.12 -0.88
CA PHE A 180 8.76 -6.93 -0.71
C PHE A 180 9.57 -7.73 -1.72
N PHE A 181 10.45 -7.05 -2.44
CA PHE A 181 11.50 -7.71 -3.23
C PHE A 181 12.74 -6.82 -3.41
N THR A 182 13.84 -7.46 -3.75
CA THR A 182 15.09 -6.81 -4.12
C THR A 182 15.66 -7.47 -5.36
N VAL A 183 16.29 -6.68 -6.22
CA VAL A 183 17.13 -7.17 -7.34
C VAL A 183 18.47 -6.48 -7.33
N GLU A 184 19.49 -7.19 -7.80
CA GLU A 184 20.88 -6.72 -7.83
C GLU A 184 21.42 -6.84 -9.26
N HIS A 185 22.22 -5.88 -9.67
CA HIS A 185 22.95 -5.94 -10.94
C HIS A 185 24.29 -5.22 -10.81
N GLY A 186 25.40 -5.98 -10.73
CA GLY A 186 26.68 -5.47 -10.29
C GLY A 186 26.60 -4.97 -8.85
N ASP A 187 27.08 -3.75 -8.61
CA ASP A 187 27.04 -3.11 -7.29
C ASP A 187 25.80 -2.24 -7.06
N ARG A 188 24.77 -2.40 -7.90
CA ARG A 188 23.55 -1.58 -7.90
C ARG A 188 22.35 -2.39 -7.45
N PHE A 189 21.40 -1.71 -6.81
CA PHE A 189 20.21 -2.31 -6.23
C PHE A 189 18.94 -1.67 -6.76
N LEU A 190 17.91 -2.48 -6.97
CA LEU A 190 16.52 -2.01 -6.95
C LEU A 190 15.84 -2.69 -5.75
N ILE A 191 15.19 -1.88 -4.92
CA ILE A 191 14.53 -2.33 -3.70
C ILE A 191 13.11 -1.81 -3.69
N ASN A 192 12.15 -2.71 -3.55
CA ASN A 192 10.77 -2.40 -3.16
C ASN A 192 10.57 -2.91 -1.73
N PRO A 193 10.43 -2.04 -0.73
CA PRO A 193 10.27 -2.46 0.67
C PRO A 193 8.93 -3.13 0.95
N GLY A 194 7.94 -2.96 0.05
CA GLY A 194 6.55 -3.30 0.30
C GLY A 194 5.87 -2.30 1.25
N SER A 195 4.63 -2.57 1.59
CA SER A 195 3.90 -1.73 2.54
C SER A 195 4.40 -1.95 3.97
N ILE A 196 4.36 -0.90 4.79
CA ILE A 196 4.69 -1.01 6.22
C ILE A 196 3.49 -1.45 7.06
N ASN A 197 2.29 -1.31 6.53
CA ASN A 197 1.03 -1.70 7.16
C ASN A 197 0.37 -2.85 6.40
N ARG A 198 -0.29 -3.77 7.13
CA ARG A 198 -1.16 -4.78 6.55
C ARG A 198 -2.59 -4.26 6.53
N GLN A 199 -3.12 -3.88 5.37
CA GLN A 199 -4.45 -3.29 5.21
C GLN A 199 -5.40 -4.13 4.34
N GLU A 200 -4.91 -5.24 3.80
CA GLU A 200 -5.65 -6.14 2.93
C GLU A 200 -5.61 -7.57 3.47
N ALA A 201 -6.67 -8.32 3.22
CA ALA A 201 -6.76 -9.72 3.65
C ALA A 201 -5.70 -10.62 2.98
N GLY A 202 -5.21 -10.24 1.80
CA GLY A 202 -4.10 -10.88 1.10
C GLY A 202 -2.78 -10.83 1.88
N GLN A 203 -2.63 -9.80 2.72
CA GLN A 203 -1.42 -9.56 3.52
C GLN A 203 -1.38 -10.32 4.86
N ILE A 204 -2.26 -11.31 5.08
CA ILE A 204 -2.32 -12.07 6.34
C ILE A 204 -0.96 -12.68 6.72
N ASP A 205 -0.23 -13.19 5.74
CA ASP A 205 1.08 -13.80 5.90
C ASP A 205 2.25 -12.84 5.61
N PHE A 206 1.94 -11.59 5.26
CA PHE A 206 2.96 -10.58 4.95
C PHE A 206 3.61 -10.08 6.25
N ALA A 207 4.94 -10.03 6.26
CA ALA A 207 5.72 -9.47 7.36
C ALA A 207 6.28 -8.09 6.96
N PRO A 208 5.69 -6.99 7.42
CA PRO A 208 6.16 -5.64 7.17
C PRO A 208 7.60 -5.44 7.59
N ARG A 209 8.33 -4.61 6.85
CA ARG A 209 9.76 -4.43 7.08
C ARG A 209 10.26 -3.08 6.57
N VAL A 210 11.41 -2.71 7.07
CA VAL A 210 12.22 -1.61 6.53
C VAL A 210 13.53 -2.18 6.01
N VAL A 211 14.18 -1.46 5.09
CA VAL A 211 15.50 -1.84 4.59
C VAL A 211 16.52 -0.80 5.04
N LEU A 212 17.56 -1.24 5.70
CA LEU A 212 18.73 -0.43 6.05
C LEU A 212 19.74 -0.54 4.91
N TRP A 213 19.96 0.58 4.21
CA TRP A 213 20.88 0.62 3.07
C TRP A 213 22.22 1.24 3.46
N TYR A 214 23.33 0.58 3.10
CA TYR A 214 24.70 0.96 3.46
C TYR A 214 25.53 1.51 2.29
N GLY A 215 24.95 1.59 1.10
CA GLY A 215 25.62 1.98 -0.14
C GLY A 215 25.99 0.77 -0.99
N ASP A 216 26.85 -0.07 -0.47
CA ASP A 216 27.34 -1.31 -1.12
C ASP A 216 26.60 -2.58 -0.67
N SER A 217 25.63 -2.46 0.20
CA SER A 217 24.86 -3.56 0.78
C SER A 217 23.58 -3.06 1.44
N TYR A 218 22.74 -3.98 1.86
CA TYR A 218 21.53 -3.69 2.63
C TYR A 218 21.25 -4.79 3.65
N SER A 219 20.46 -4.47 4.66
CA SER A 219 19.87 -5.45 5.59
C SER A 219 18.39 -5.18 5.79
N VAL A 220 17.63 -6.21 6.10
CA VAL A 220 16.19 -6.13 6.34
C VAL A 220 15.92 -6.19 7.83
N VAL A 221 15.06 -5.27 8.31
CA VAL A 221 14.58 -5.25 9.69
C VAL A 221 13.06 -5.37 9.67
N TYR A 222 12.54 -6.40 10.32
CA TYR A 222 11.11 -6.63 10.41
C TYR A 222 10.47 -5.68 11.43
N ILE A 223 9.35 -5.09 11.06
CA ILE A 223 8.53 -4.29 11.98
C ILE A 223 7.78 -5.26 12.90
N PRO A 224 7.79 -5.05 14.22
CA PRO A 224 7.00 -5.89 15.14
C PRO A 224 5.51 -5.78 14.84
N ILE A 225 4.85 -6.92 14.64
CA ILE A 225 3.43 -7.01 14.32
C ILE A 225 2.72 -8.01 15.23
N ASP A 226 1.42 -7.83 15.42
CA ASP A 226 0.54 -8.88 15.90
C ASP A 226 0.19 -9.81 14.72
N PRO A 227 0.61 -11.10 14.73
CA PRO A 227 0.33 -12.00 13.61
C PRO A 227 -1.16 -12.26 13.40
N TYR A 228 -1.98 -12.04 14.41
CA TYR A 228 -3.43 -12.28 14.36
C TYR A 228 -4.25 -11.03 14.02
N ALA A 229 -3.63 -9.89 13.79
CA ALA A 229 -4.32 -8.63 13.51
C ALA A 229 -5.12 -8.61 12.18
N VAL A 230 -4.85 -9.53 11.26
CA VAL A 230 -5.51 -9.62 9.94
C VAL A 230 -6.33 -10.90 9.84
N THR A 231 -7.59 -10.79 9.35
CA THR A 231 -8.50 -11.91 9.12
C THR A 231 -9.05 -11.94 7.68
N ARG A 232 -9.50 -13.11 7.26
CA ARG A 232 -10.23 -13.33 5.99
C ARG A 232 -11.72 -13.62 6.19
N GLU A 233 -12.23 -13.53 7.40
CA GLU A 233 -13.63 -13.89 7.72
C GLU A 233 -14.65 -13.12 6.89
N HIS A 234 -14.45 -11.81 6.69
CA HIS A 234 -15.32 -10.97 5.88
C HIS A 234 -15.45 -11.46 4.42
N ILE A 235 -14.39 -12.08 3.85
CA ILE A 235 -14.40 -12.66 2.50
C ILE A 235 -15.28 -13.91 2.50
N GLN A 236 -15.16 -14.76 3.52
CA GLN A 236 -15.96 -15.98 3.65
C GLN A 236 -17.43 -15.63 3.87
N GLU A 237 -17.73 -14.62 4.68
CA GLU A 237 -19.10 -14.14 4.90
C GLU A 237 -19.74 -13.58 3.62
N LYS A 238 -18.97 -12.77 2.86
CA LYS A 238 -19.42 -12.28 1.56
C LYS A 238 -19.71 -13.44 0.62
N GLN A 239 -18.82 -14.42 0.50
CA GLN A 239 -19.02 -15.59 -0.36
C GLN A 239 -20.28 -16.37 0.03
N LYS A 240 -20.48 -16.65 1.33
CA LYS A 240 -21.68 -17.32 1.82
C LYS A 240 -22.96 -16.56 1.48
N ARG A 241 -22.92 -15.22 1.53
CA ARG A 241 -24.06 -14.37 1.16
C ARG A 241 -24.34 -14.46 -0.34
N ASP A 242 -23.29 -14.35 -1.16
CA ASP A 242 -23.41 -14.41 -2.62
C ASP A 242 -23.89 -15.79 -3.08
N ASP A 243 -23.44 -16.87 -2.44
CA ASP A 243 -23.93 -18.25 -2.70
C ASP A 243 -25.41 -18.41 -2.36
N ARG A 244 -25.89 -17.79 -1.26
CA ARG A 244 -27.31 -17.79 -0.89
C ARG A 244 -28.17 -17.03 -1.90
N ILE A 245 -27.69 -15.87 -2.37
CA ILE A 245 -28.36 -15.06 -3.40
C ILE A 245 -28.43 -15.85 -4.71
N ASN A 246 -27.35 -16.46 -5.14
CA ASN A 246 -27.30 -17.28 -6.36
C ASN A 246 -28.23 -18.51 -6.26
N ALA A 247 -28.25 -19.18 -5.11
CA ALA A 247 -29.18 -20.29 -4.88
C ALA A 247 -30.66 -19.84 -4.93
N PHE A 248 -30.95 -18.63 -4.42
CA PHE A 248 -32.25 -18.03 -4.49
C PHE A 248 -32.66 -17.71 -5.95
N ILE A 249 -31.77 -17.04 -6.70
CA ILE A 249 -32.01 -16.72 -8.12
C ILE A 249 -32.20 -18.00 -8.94
N ASN A 250 -31.41 -19.05 -8.70
CA ASN A 250 -31.55 -20.33 -9.40
C ASN A 250 -32.87 -21.01 -9.10
N ARG A 251 -33.37 -20.94 -7.86
CA ARG A 251 -34.72 -21.43 -7.51
C ARG A 251 -35.82 -20.66 -8.24
N LEU A 252 -35.74 -19.32 -8.26
CA LEU A 252 -36.68 -18.49 -9.01
C LEU A 252 -36.73 -18.86 -10.50
N ASN A 253 -35.58 -19.21 -11.10
CA ASN A 253 -35.52 -19.59 -12.50
C ASN A 253 -35.99 -21.02 -12.80
N GLN A 254 -36.02 -21.91 -11.79
CA GLN A 254 -36.41 -23.30 -11.96
C GLN A 254 -37.93 -23.54 -11.80
N ASP A 255 -38.62 -22.71 -10.99
CA ASP A 255 -40.00 -22.97 -10.57
C ASP A 255 -41.05 -22.13 -11.32
N TYR A 256 -40.66 -21.28 -12.29
CA TYR A 256 -41.61 -20.33 -12.90
C TYR A 256 -41.59 -20.38 -14.43
N GLU A 257 -42.80 -20.46 -15.03
CA GLU A 257 -42.97 -20.42 -16.49
C GLU A 257 -42.55 -19.09 -17.11
N ILE A 258 -41.89 -19.19 -18.28
CA ILE A 258 -41.46 -18.03 -19.07
C ILE A 258 -42.69 -17.21 -19.49
N GLY A 259 -42.84 -15.98 -18.96
CA GLY A 259 -43.92 -15.06 -19.35
C GLY A 259 -44.60 -14.27 -18.23
N VAL A 260 -44.28 -14.53 -16.98
CA VAL A 260 -44.82 -13.75 -15.83
C VAL A 260 -43.76 -12.73 -15.38
N SER A 261 -44.21 -11.52 -14.98
CA SER A 261 -43.25 -10.49 -14.52
C SER A 261 -42.48 -10.98 -13.31
N PHE A 262 -41.23 -10.56 -13.19
CA PHE A 262 -40.35 -10.90 -12.06
C PHE A 262 -41.00 -10.60 -10.70
N GLU A 263 -41.73 -9.47 -10.60
CA GLU A 263 -42.46 -9.05 -9.40
C GLU A 263 -43.54 -10.06 -8.99
N LYS A 264 -44.31 -10.55 -9.95
CA LYS A 264 -45.35 -11.56 -9.67
C LYS A 264 -44.76 -12.91 -9.24
N ASN A 265 -43.64 -13.31 -9.86
CA ASN A 265 -42.92 -14.51 -9.49
C ASN A 265 -42.33 -14.38 -8.07
N LEU A 266 -41.84 -13.20 -7.73
CA LEU A 266 -41.32 -12.88 -6.41
C LEU A 266 -42.42 -12.91 -5.33
N GLU A 267 -43.55 -12.31 -5.62
CA GLU A 267 -44.72 -12.34 -4.72
C GLU A 267 -45.22 -13.78 -4.49
N GLN A 268 -45.35 -14.59 -5.54
CA GLN A 268 -45.72 -15.98 -5.45
C GLN A 268 -44.71 -16.81 -4.64
N PHE A 269 -43.40 -16.56 -4.85
CA PHE A 269 -42.35 -17.18 -4.06
C PHE A 269 -42.46 -16.82 -2.58
N PHE A 270 -42.72 -15.56 -2.24
CA PHE A 270 -42.92 -15.12 -0.84
C PHE A 270 -44.17 -15.68 -0.19
N GLN A 271 -45.21 -16.04 -0.98
CA GLN A 271 -46.41 -16.69 -0.49
C GLN A 271 -46.25 -18.20 -0.23
N THR A 272 -45.35 -18.85 -1.03
CA THR A 272 -45.14 -20.30 -0.96
C THR A 272 -43.99 -20.69 -0.04
N ASN A 273 -43.15 -19.73 0.40
CA ASN A 273 -42.01 -19.98 1.25
C ASN A 273 -42.02 -19.07 2.50
N GLU A 274 -41.61 -19.60 3.63
CA GLU A 274 -41.42 -18.82 4.86
C GLU A 274 -40.15 -17.96 4.76
N ILE A 275 -40.27 -16.73 4.28
CA ILE A 275 -39.20 -15.76 4.18
C ILE A 275 -39.37 -14.69 5.24
N ARG A 276 -38.29 -14.38 5.99
CA ARG A 276 -38.31 -13.31 7.00
C ARG A 276 -38.58 -11.96 6.35
N ASP A 277 -39.41 -11.12 6.99
CA ASP A 277 -39.80 -9.81 6.44
C ASP A 277 -38.60 -8.88 6.19
N SER A 278 -37.55 -8.97 7.01
CA SER A 278 -36.30 -8.23 6.78
C SER A 278 -35.59 -8.62 5.46
N VAL A 279 -35.73 -9.87 5.02
CA VAL A 279 -35.17 -10.33 3.74
C VAL A 279 -36.02 -9.87 2.57
N LYS A 280 -37.35 -9.89 2.74
CA LYS A 280 -38.30 -9.36 1.73
C LYS A 280 -38.03 -7.88 1.47
N GLN A 281 -37.83 -7.09 2.54
CA GLN A 281 -37.53 -5.66 2.43
C GLN A 281 -36.22 -5.39 1.67
N ILE A 282 -35.14 -6.12 1.98
CA ILE A 282 -33.84 -5.99 1.27
C ILE A 282 -34.01 -6.27 -0.22
N ILE A 283 -34.86 -7.24 -0.59
CA ILE A 283 -35.09 -7.59 -1.99
C ILE A 283 -35.90 -6.50 -2.70
N TYR A 284 -36.94 -5.95 -2.04
CA TYR A 284 -37.73 -4.86 -2.59
C TYR A 284 -36.91 -3.54 -2.71
N ASP A 285 -36.01 -3.28 -1.77
CA ASP A 285 -35.15 -2.11 -1.83
C ASP A 285 -34.06 -2.20 -2.93
N ALA A 286 -33.81 -3.40 -3.45
CA ALA A 286 -32.84 -3.67 -4.51
C ALA A 286 -33.45 -3.74 -5.92
N LEU A 287 -34.78 -3.68 -6.03
CA LEU A 287 -35.57 -3.63 -7.27
C LEU A 287 -35.90 -2.20 -7.65
#